data_dc742ce71b01bc72aa0eb1bb8bf113f1
#
_entry.id   dc742ce71b01bc72aa0eb1bb8bf113f1
#
_cell.length_a   1.000
_cell.length_b   1.000
_cell.length_c   1.000
_cell.angle_alpha   90.00
_cell.angle_beta   90.00
_cell.angle_gamma   90.00
#
_symmetry.space_group_name_H-M   'P 1'
#
loop_
_entity.id
_entity.type
_entity.pdbx_description
1 polymer ?
#
loop_
_entity_poly.entity_id
_entity_poly.type
_entity_poly.pdbx_seq_one_letter_code
_entity_poly.pdbx_strand_id
1 'polypeptide(L)'
;MVHRLVWLGAVFAMLAPAAEGPSIYAIRGAKVVPASGPSIDSATVVVRDGLIEAVGANVAIPADAWVIEGKGLTVYPGFIDALSNWGIPVAVPAVPATATGRAARTPALSTPAPSTTPAAPAVAAPPARGPEDRPSNSSYARAADQLVATEASIALARDSGFTSAVTYPPPKIFSGQGVMFNLAGERVGEMIVASPAAQQLSFPTAGANAFSSFPGSLMGVMAYIHQVFLDAAHYKEARDIYDKHPQGLVRPAYDHTLEGVLESPRILLPAQRAVEIDRMIRFAGTLNVPAVLYGISEGYRAAEQLKQANIPVLVSLKWPARLPDANPSIPDSLRVLEVREQAPSTAAALAKAGVTFAFYSDGVAPRELMRAARKAIDAGLSPEDTVRAFTLNAAKIYGVADRLGSIEKGKIANLVVTEGDIFQERTHIKYVFVDGEKYEPGSSEAPAAPSAPATGGLQ
;
A
#
# COMPACT_ATOMS: atom_id res chain seq x y z
N MET A 1 -6.74 24.93 75.52
CA MET A 1 -7.29 24.37 74.27
C MET A 1 -6.56 25.06 73.11
N VAL A 2 -5.56 24.39 72.53
CA VAL A 2 -4.74 24.96 71.46
C VAL A 2 -5.04 24.16 70.16
N HIS A 3 -5.65 24.82 69.18
CA HIS A 3 -5.96 24.24 67.87
C HIS A 3 -4.70 24.30 67.01
N ARG A 4 -4.16 23.13 66.61
CA ARG A 4 -3.12 23.00 65.61
C ARG A 4 -3.75 22.93 64.24
N LEU A 5 -3.52 23.94 63.40
CA LEU A 5 -3.86 23.97 61.98
C LEU A 5 -2.76 23.21 61.19
N VAL A 6 -3.11 22.10 60.54
CA VAL A 6 -2.25 21.36 59.66
C VAL A 6 -2.45 21.90 58.25
N TRP A 7 -1.41 22.51 57.67
CA TRP A 7 -1.36 22.90 56.26
C TRP A 7 -0.99 21.69 55.39
N LEU A 8 -1.93 21.23 54.58
CA LEU A 8 -1.64 20.25 53.51
C LEU A 8 -1.20 21.01 52.27
N GLY A 9 0.12 20.99 51.97
CA GLY A 9 0.69 21.54 50.73
C GLY A 9 0.41 20.55 49.60
N ALA A 10 -0.48 20.91 48.64
CA ALA A 10 -0.65 20.21 47.42
C ALA A 10 0.53 20.50 46.47
N VAL A 11 1.40 19.54 46.24
CA VAL A 11 2.43 19.61 45.20
C VAL A 11 1.77 19.38 43.87
N PHE A 12 1.56 20.45 43.10
CA PHE A 12 1.14 20.40 41.72
C PHE A 12 2.40 20.03 40.89
N ALA A 13 2.54 18.75 40.51
CA ALA A 13 3.51 18.33 39.51
C ALA A 13 3.07 18.90 38.16
N MET A 14 3.72 19.97 37.69
CA MET A 14 3.59 20.42 36.29
C MET A 14 4.18 19.30 35.41
N LEU A 15 3.31 18.58 34.69
CA LEU A 15 3.75 17.83 33.54
C LEU A 15 4.27 18.85 32.53
N ALA A 16 5.58 18.90 32.34
CA ALA A 16 6.17 19.61 31.22
C ALA A 16 5.66 18.92 29.93
N PRO A 17 5.15 19.66 28.93
CA PRO A 17 4.85 19.08 27.64
C PRO A 17 6.15 18.47 27.10
N ALA A 18 6.06 17.25 26.55
CA ALA A 18 7.15 16.64 25.81
C ALA A 18 7.57 17.65 24.75
N ALA A 19 8.87 17.96 24.67
CA ALA A 19 9.38 18.89 23.69
C ALA A 19 9.07 18.31 22.30
N GLU A 20 8.11 18.91 21.59
CA GLU A 20 7.89 18.64 20.18
C GLU A 20 9.21 18.85 19.45
N GLY A 21 9.58 17.92 18.57
CA GLY A 21 10.79 18.05 17.76
C GLY A 21 10.74 19.34 16.91
N PRO A 22 11.88 19.79 16.36
CA PRO A 22 11.92 21.00 15.57
C PRO A 22 10.95 20.89 14.38
N SER A 23 10.04 21.86 14.23
CA SER A 23 9.05 21.91 13.14
C SER A 23 9.65 22.39 11.81
N ILE A 24 10.92 22.86 11.83
CA ILE A 24 11.59 23.44 10.66
C ILE A 24 12.96 22.80 10.48
N TYR A 25 13.15 22.20 9.30
CA TYR A 25 14.42 21.61 8.89
C TYR A 25 14.96 22.28 7.63
N ALA A 26 16.28 22.41 7.52
CA ALA A 26 16.97 22.86 6.31
C ALA A 26 18.09 21.88 5.95
N ILE A 27 17.95 21.13 4.86
CA ILE A 27 19.00 20.26 4.31
C ILE A 27 19.82 21.09 3.34
N ARG A 28 21.06 21.46 3.72
CA ARG A 28 21.90 22.41 2.98
C ARG A 28 22.98 21.69 2.16
N GLY A 29 23.10 22.07 0.88
CA GLY A 29 24.23 21.64 0.02
C GLY A 29 24.17 20.16 -0.38
N ALA A 30 22.97 19.57 -0.41
CA ALA A 30 22.76 18.20 -0.88
C ALA A 30 22.51 18.14 -2.40
N LYS A 31 22.77 16.99 -3.00
CA LYS A 31 22.21 16.69 -4.33
C LYS A 31 20.72 16.44 -4.19
N VAL A 32 19.89 17.14 -4.98
CA VAL A 32 18.44 16.97 -4.96
C VAL A 32 17.96 16.38 -6.28
N VAL A 33 17.20 15.29 -6.22
CA VAL A 33 16.56 14.63 -7.36
C VAL A 33 15.06 14.88 -7.27
N PRO A 34 14.52 15.92 -7.91
CA PRO A 34 13.14 16.37 -7.67
C PRO A 34 12.06 15.47 -8.28
N ALA A 35 12.40 14.54 -9.16
CA ALA A 35 11.53 13.69 -9.98
C ALA A 35 10.68 14.43 -11.02
N SER A 36 10.37 15.71 -10.83
CA SER A 36 9.64 16.56 -11.78
C SER A 36 10.53 17.28 -12.80
N GLY A 37 11.85 17.27 -12.56
CA GLY A 37 12.84 17.93 -13.39
C GLY A 37 14.24 17.34 -13.22
N PRO A 38 15.29 17.98 -13.76
CA PRO A 38 16.67 17.52 -13.63
C PRO A 38 17.14 17.62 -12.17
N SER A 39 18.15 16.81 -11.82
CA SER A 39 18.80 16.87 -10.51
C SER A 39 19.59 18.18 -10.34
N ILE A 40 19.69 18.65 -9.08
CA ILE A 40 20.43 19.85 -8.68
C ILE A 40 21.56 19.39 -7.75
N ASP A 41 22.82 19.58 -8.15
CA ASP A 41 23.99 19.00 -7.46
C ASP A 41 24.28 19.60 -6.07
N SER A 42 23.91 20.84 -5.82
CA SER A 42 24.10 21.51 -4.53
C SER A 42 22.92 22.41 -4.25
N ALA A 43 21.92 21.87 -3.58
CA ALA A 43 20.69 22.59 -3.28
C ALA A 43 20.39 22.56 -1.78
N THR A 44 19.54 23.50 -1.37
CA THR A 44 18.95 23.53 -0.03
C THR A 44 17.48 23.20 -0.15
N VAL A 45 17.00 22.30 0.70
CA VAL A 45 15.58 22.00 0.87
C VAL A 45 15.17 22.48 2.26
N VAL A 46 14.17 23.35 2.31
CA VAL A 46 13.59 23.83 3.57
C VAL A 46 12.22 23.19 3.75
N VAL A 47 12.04 22.58 4.90
CA VAL A 47 10.79 21.95 5.35
C VAL A 47 10.26 22.77 6.52
N ARG A 48 8.98 23.16 6.47
CA ARG A 48 8.27 23.85 7.53
C ARG A 48 6.86 23.32 7.66
N ASP A 49 6.45 23.01 8.87
CA ASP A 49 5.08 22.57 9.19
C ASP A 49 4.56 21.45 8.28
N GLY A 50 5.38 20.44 8.06
CA GLY A 50 5.02 19.29 7.22
C GLY A 50 5.14 19.51 5.71
N LEU A 51 5.45 20.73 5.24
CA LEU A 51 5.49 21.06 3.83
C LEU A 51 6.90 21.49 3.37
N ILE A 52 7.16 21.31 2.07
CA ILE A 52 8.34 21.87 1.42
C ILE A 52 8.13 23.36 1.22
N GLU A 53 8.81 24.19 2.01
CA GLU A 53 8.72 25.64 1.91
C GLU A 53 9.49 26.19 0.71
N ALA A 54 10.70 25.66 0.49
CA ALA A 54 11.56 26.06 -0.63
C ALA A 54 12.55 24.97 -1.02
N VAL A 55 12.93 24.93 -2.30
CA VAL A 55 14.00 24.07 -2.84
C VAL A 55 14.77 24.80 -3.92
N GLY A 56 16.09 24.72 -3.92
CA GLY A 56 16.94 25.33 -4.94
C GLY A 56 18.38 25.56 -4.49
N ALA A 57 19.24 26.03 -5.40
CA ALA A 57 20.66 26.28 -5.12
C ALA A 57 20.89 27.46 -4.16
N ASN A 58 20.04 28.50 -4.22
CA ASN A 58 20.20 29.76 -3.48
C ASN A 58 18.99 30.01 -2.57
N VAL A 59 18.61 29.06 -1.75
CA VAL A 59 17.51 29.20 -0.80
C VAL A 59 18.02 29.78 0.51
N ALA A 60 17.36 30.82 1.02
CA ALA A 60 17.64 31.38 2.34
C ALA A 60 17.18 30.39 3.40
N ILE A 61 18.06 30.09 4.36
CA ILE A 61 17.75 29.22 5.49
C ILE A 61 17.14 30.06 6.60
N PRO A 62 15.94 29.73 7.09
CA PRO A 62 15.35 30.40 8.25
C PRO A 62 16.26 30.30 9.49
N ALA A 63 16.31 31.35 10.30
CA ALA A 63 17.18 31.41 11.48
C ALA A 63 16.78 30.38 12.57
N ASP A 64 15.53 29.96 12.57
CA ASP A 64 14.93 28.99 13.47
C ASP A 64 14.97 27.53 12.95
N ALA A 65 15.55 27.32 11.76
CA ALA A 65 15.62 26.00 11.15
C ALA A 65 16.75 25.14 11.76
N TRP A 66 16.45 23.88 12.00
CA TRP A 66 17.46 22.87 12.27
C TRP A 66 18.21 22.52 11.00
N VAL A 67 19.48 22.92 10.92
CA VAL A 67 20.30 22.73 9.72
C VAL A 67 20.93 21.35 9.69
N ILE A 68 20.69 20.61 8.61
CA ILE A 68 21.34 19.31 8.31
C ILE A 68 22.35 19.58 7.18
N GLU A 69 23.62 19.29 7.43
CA GLU A 69 24.67 19.39 6.43
C GLU A 69 24.52 18.25 5.40
N GLY A 70 24.19 18.62 4.17
CA GLY A 70 23.87 17.71 3.08
C GLY A 70 25.02 17.36 2.15
N LYS A 71 26.26 17.84 2.44
CA LYS A 71 27.42 17.52 1.60
C LYS A 71 27.65 16.00 1.52
N GLY A 72 27.63 15.44 0.28
CA GLY A 72 27.74 14.01 0.06
C GLY A 72 26.40 13.25 0.20
N LEU A 73 25.33 13.95 0.58
CA LEU A 73 23.99 13.36 0.65
C LEU A 73 23.19 13.61 -0.62
N THR A 74 22.29 12.70 -0.92
CA THR A 74 21.29 12.85 -2.00
C THR A 74 19.89 12.83 -1.39
N VAL A 75 19.05 13.77 -1.81
CA VAL A 75 17.65 13.91 -1.37
C VAL A 75 16.74 13.50 -2.52
N TYR A 76 15.91 12.51 -2.26
CA TYR A 76 14.86 12.03 -3.16
C TYR A 76 13.48 12.37 -2.60
N PRO A 77 12.42 12.48 -3.44
CA PRO A 77 11.06 12.43 -2.94
C PRO A 77 10.83 11.08 -2.24
N GLY A 78 10.02 11.08 -1.22
CA GLY A 78 9.64 9.84 -0.54
C GLY A 78 9.02 8.82 -1.48
N PHE A 79 9.41 7.57 -1.36
CA PHE A 79 8.92 6.51 -2.21
C PHE A 79 7.51 6.10 -1.83
N ILE A 80 6.73 5.74 -2.86
CA ILE A 80 5.33 5.33 -2.77
C ILE A 80 5.22 3.89 -3.25
N ASP A 81 4.74 2.98 -2.41
CA ASP A 81 4.31 1.67 -2.88
C ASP A 81 2.92 1.78 -3.50
N ALA A 82 2.82 1.56 -4.80
CA ALA A 82 1.58 1.80 -5.54
C ALA A 82 0.48 0.73 -5.30
N LEU A 83 0.81 -0.40 -4.71
CA LEU A 83 -0.14 -1.46 -4.31
C LEU A 83 0.50 -2.32 -3.23
N SER A 84 0.09 -2.15 -2.00
CA SER A 84 0.63 -2.85 -0.84
C SER A 84 -0.44 -3.51 0.01
N ASN A 85 -0.01 -4.18 1.06
CA ASN A 85 -0.83 -4.64 2.17
C ASN A 85 -0.39 -4.02 3.51
N TRP A 86 0.47 -3.00 3.48
CA TRP A 86 1.02 -2.39 4.67
C TRP A 86 -0.06 -1.65 5.46
N GLY A 87 0.07 -1.67 6.77
CA GLY A 87 -0.87 -1.05 7.68
C GLY A 87 -2.15 -1.83 7.95
N ILE A 88 -2.41 -2.94 7.23
CA ILE A 88 -3.53 -3.83 7.53
C ILE A 88 -2.98 -5.12 8.14
N PRO A 89 -3.35 -5.47 9.39
CA PRO A 89 -2.93 -6.71 10.02
C PRO A 89 -3.35 -7.93 9.20
N VAL A 90 -2.40 -8.78 8.86
CA VAL A 90 -2.70 -10.06 8.22
C VAL A 90 -3.21 -11.00 9.31
N ALA A 91 -4.46 -11.45 9.20
CA ALA A 91 -4.98 -12.48 10.08
C ALA A 91 -4.14 -13.75 9.89
N VAL A 92 -3.26 -14.05 10.84
CA VAL A 92 -2.53 -15.33 10.86
C VAL A 92 -3.60 -16.40 11.04
N PRO A 93 -3.76 -17.37 10.11
CA PRO A 93 -4.67 -18.48 10.34
C PRO A 93 -4.25 -19.16 11.63
N ALA A 94 -5.17 -19.26 12.58
CA ALA A 94 -4.92 -20.03 13.80
C ALA A 94 -4.54 -21.45 13.36
N VAL A 95 -3.26 -21.80 13.55
CA VAL A 95 -2.80 -23.17 13.33
C VAL A 95 -3.62 -24.02 14.27
N PRO A 96 -4.44 -24.96 13.78
CA PRO A 96 -5.13 -25.87 14.67
C PRO A 96 -4.04 -26.57 15.48
N ALA A 97 -4.09 -26.42 16.81
CA ALA A 97 -3.19 -27.13 17.69
C ALA A 97 -3.39 -28.61 17.42
N THR A 98 -2.49 -29.21 16.67
CA THR A 98 -2.45 -30.65 16.47
C THR A 98 -2.20 -31.26 17.83
N ALA A 99 -3.25 -31.81 18.41
CA ALA A 99 -3.20 -32.58 19.66
C ALA A 99 -2.32 -33.81 19.45
N THR A 100 -1.02 -33.68 19.54
CA THR A 100 -0.10 -34.79 19.79
C THR A 100 -0.09 -35.04 21.29
N GLY A 101 -1.16 -35.67 21.78
CA GLY A 101 -1.33 -36.09 23.13
C GLY A 101 -1.48 -37.58 23.22
N ARG A 102 -0.35 -38.28 23.36
CA ARG A 102 -0.33 -39.70 23.80
C ARG A 102 -0.93 -39.76 25.19
N ALA A 103 -2.05 -40.46 25.29
CA ALA A 103 -2.80 -40.67 26.52
C ALA A 103 -1.93 -41.38 27.59
N ALA A 104 -1.70 -40.69 28.71
CA ALA A 104 -1.41 -41.31 29.99
C ALA A 104 -2.61 -41.09 30.89
N ARG A 105 -3.29 -42.15 31.24
CA ARG A 105 -4.42 -42.20 32.17
C ARG A 105 -3.92 -41.99 33.59
N THR A 106 -4.38 -40.96 34.27
CA THR A 106 -4.48 -40.88 35.73
C THR A 106 -5.73 -40.13 36.10
N PRO A 107 -6.56 -40.62 37.04
CA PRO A 107 -7.78 -39.93 37.43
C PRO A 107 -7.47 -38.91 38.54
N ALA A 108 -7.81 -37.67 38.36
CA ALA A 108 -7.82 -36.66 39.42
C ALA A 108 -9.12 -35.85 39.38
N LEU A 109 -9.63 -35.65 40.57
CA LEU A 109 -10.90 -35.03 40.95
C LEU A 109 -11.15 -33.64 40.26
N SER A 110 -12.39 -33.47 39.85
CA SER A 110 -12.96 -32.31 39.22
C SER A 110 -13.22 -31.18 40.19
N THR A 111 -12.67 -30.00 39.91
CA THR A 111 -13.22 -28.69 40.34
C THR A 111 -13.74 -27.95 39.11
N PRO A 112 -14.96 -27.34 39.15
CA PRO A 112 -15.51 -26.69 37.95
C PRO A 112 -14.84 -25.33 37.76
N ALA A 113 -14.18 -25.14 36.60
CA ALA A 113 -13.72 -23.86 36.10
C ALA A 113 -14.84 -23.16 35.30
N PRO A 114 -14.87 -21.82 35.24
CA PRO A 114 -15.95 -21.09 34.58
C PRO A 114 -15.97 -21.36 33.07
N SER A 115 -17.15 -21.69 32.55
CA SER A 115 -17.42 -21.98 31.16
C SER A 115 -17.18 -20.75 30.28
N THR A 116 -16.06 -20.70 29.58
CA THR A 116 -15.96 -19.89 28.35
C THR A 116 -16.66 -20.66 27.24
N THR A 117 -17.84 -20.21 26.84
CA THR A 117 -18.58 -20.74 25.71
C THR A 117 -17.68 -20.69 24.46
N PRO A 118 -17.40 -21.82 23.80
CA PRO A 118 -16.69 -21.79 22.52
C PRO A 118 -17.55 -21.01 21.52
N ALA A 119 -16.97 -20.01 20.84
CA ALA A 119 -17.63 -19.38 19.72
C ALA A 119 -18.07 -20.46 18.73
N ALA A 120 -19.35 -20.51 18.40
CA ALA A 120 -19.89 -21.43 17.43
C ALA A 120 -19.08 -21.32 16.13
N PRO A 121 -18.72 -22.45 15.45
CA PRO A 121 -18.06 -22.38 14.18
C PRO A 121 -18.90 -21.55 13.20
N ALA A 122 -18.31 -20.52 12.59
CA ALA A 122 -18.98 -19.72 11.60
C ALA A 122 -19.53 -20.64 10.51
N VAL A 123 -20.86 -20.74 10.41
CA VAL A 123 -21.51 -21.53 9.36
C VAL A 123 -21.09 -20.90 8.03
N ALA A 124 -20.39 -21.66 7.17
CA ALA A 124 -20.03 -21.20 5.84
C ALA A 124 -21.31 -20.80 5.10
N ALA A 125 -21.32 -19.58 4.55
CA ALA A 125 -22.45 -19.12 3.74
C ALA A 125 -22.68 -20.09 2.58
N PRO A 126 -23.94 -20.35 2.20
CA PRO A 126 -24.26 -21.22 1.08
C PRO A 126 -23.58 -20.68 -0.19
N PRO A 127 -23.17 -21.56 -1.12
CA PRO A 127 -22.53 -21.12 -2.36
C PRO A 127 -23.49 -20.26 -3.18
N ALA A 128 -22.99 -19.14 -3.71
CA ALA A 128 -23.77 -18.26 -4.58
C ALA A 128 -24.19 -18.99 -5.84
N ARG A 129 -25.44 -18.76 -6.26
CA ARG A 129 -26.06 -19.43 -7.42
C ARG A 129 -26.12 -18.54 -8.65
N GLY A 130 -26.09 -17.22 -8.47
CA GLY A 130 -26.21 -16.26 -9.55
C GLY A 130 -25.60 -14.90 -9.22
N PRO A 131 -25.61 -13.94 -10.17
CA PRO A 131 -25.07 -12.61 -9.96
C PRO A 131 -25.86 -11.80 -8.93
N GLU A 132 -27.13 -12.11 -8.70
CA GLU A 132 -28.00 -11.46 -7.73
C GLU A 132 -27.54 -11.67 -6.28
N ASP A 133 -26.84 -12.77 -6.00
CA ASP A 133 -26.24 -13.05 -4.70
C ASP A 133 -24.99 -12.19 -4.43
N ARG A 134 -24.48 -11.52 -5.46
CA ARG A 134 -23.27 -10.68 -5.46
C ARG A 134 -22.08 -11.30 -4.70
N PRO A 135 -21.67 -12.52 -5.07
CA PRO A 135 -20.62 -13.23 -4.36
C PRO A 135 -19.29 -12.49 -4.43
N SER A 136 -18.50 -12.57 -3.35
CA SER A 136 -17.17 -11.96 -3.28
C SER A 136 -17.16 -10.46 -3.64
N ASN A 137 -18.27 -9.75 -3.38
CA ASN A 137 -18.37 -8.31 -3.56
C ASN A 137 -18.28 -7.61 -2.19
N SER A 138 -17.17 -6.90 -1.98
CA SER A 138 -16.94 -6.03 -0.83
C SER A 138 -16.59 -4.60 -1.30
N SER A 139 -17.16 -4.15 -2.42
CA SER A 139 -16.90 -2.82 -3.01
C SER A 139 -17.01 -1.66 -2.02
N TYR A 140 -17.89 -1.78 -1.02
CA TYR A 140 -18.10 -0.81 0.06
C TYR A 140 -17.04 -0.85 1.16
N ALA A 141 -16.23 -1.93 1.25
CA ALA A 141 -15.21 -2.05 2.29
C ALA A 141 -14.08 -1.05 2.02
N ARG A 142 -13.75 -0.23 3.00
CA ARG A 142 -12.69 0.78 2.90
C ARG A 142 -11.44 0.29 3.61
N ALA A 143 -10.30 0.30 2.94
CA ALA A 143 -9.02 0.01 3.57
C ALA A 143 -8.71 0.99 4.70
N ALA A 144 -9.17 2.25 4.59
CA ALA A 144 -9.01 3.26 5.63
C ALA A 144 -9.56 2.83 7.00
N ASP A 145 -10.66 2.04 7.02
CA ASP A 145 -11.28 1.55 8.26
C ASP A 145 -10.54 0.36 8.86
N GLN A 146 -9.60 -0.24 8.10
CA GLN A 146 -8.82 -1.42 8.49
C GLN A 146 -7.37 -1.08 8.83
N LEU A 147 -6.94 0.18 8.61
CA LEU A 147 -5.60 0.61 8.92
C LEU A 147 -5.34 0.60 10.43
N VAL A 148 -4.13 0.18 10.81
CA VAL A 148 -3.62 0.21 12.16
C VAL A 148 -2.28 0.97 12.15
N ALA A 149 -2.24 2.16 12.75
CA ALA A 149 -1.07 3.05 12.71
C ALA A 149 0.20 2.43 13.32
N THR A 150 0.04 1.51 14.28
CA THR A 150 1.14 0.79 14.95
C THR A 150 1.53 -0.52 14.28
N GLU A 151 0.99 -0.81 13.09
CA GLU A 151 1.33 -2.04 12.38
C GLU A 151 2.80 -2.06 11.96
N ALA A 152 3.51 -3.16 12.24
CA ALA A 152 4.97 -3.25 12.11
C ALA A 152 5.47 -3.04 10.67
N SER A 153 4.66 -3.39 9.66
CA SER A 153 5.00 -3.20 8.26
C SER A 153 5.21 -1.73 7.90
N ILE A 154 4.54 -0.80 8.60
CA ILE A 154 4.67 0.65 8.40
C ILE A 154 6.10 1.11 8.73
N ALA A 155 6.60 0.74 9.92
CA ALA A 155 7.95 1.11 10.34
C ALA A 155 9.01 0.49 9.42
N LEU A 156 8.87 -0.80 9.08
CA LEU A 156 9.79 -1.50 8.18
C LEU A 156 9.84 -0.88 6.78
N ALA A 157 8.70 -0.44 6.26
CA ALA A 157 8.63 0.23 4.97
C ALA A 157 9.28 1.62 5.02
N ARG A 158 9.00 2.40 6.07
CA ARG A 158 9.61 3.71 6.30
C ARG A 158 11.13 3.61 6.40
N ASP A 159 11.67 2.66 7.17
CA ASP A 159 13.10 2.41 7.30
C ASP A 159 13.76 2.02 5.96
N SER A 160 12.96 1.54 5.00
CA SER A 160 13.40 1.21 3.65
C SER A 160 13.24 2.36 2.63
N GLY A 161 12.88 3.58 3.09
CA GLY A 161 12.75 4.79 2.26
C GLY A 161 11.35 5.01 1.66
N PHE A 162 10.36 4.19 2.03
CA PHE A 162 8.98 4.47 1.65
C PHE A 162 8.36 5.44 2.64
N THR A 163 7.67 6.44 2.12
CA THR A 163 6.99 7.45 2.94
C THR A 163 5.49 7.36 2.83
N SER A 164 5.01 6.73 1.76
CA SER A 164 3.58 6.56 1.51
C SER A 164 3.33 5.20 0.87
N ALA A 165 2.09 4.72 1.00
CA ALA A 165 1.65 3.48 0.37
C ALA A 165 0.18 3.56 -0.02
N VAL A 166 -0.20 2.73 -1.00
CA VAL A 166 -1.60 2.49 -1.33
C VAL A 166 -1.94 1.07 -0.92
N THR A 167 -2.85 0.93 0.04
CA THR A 167 -3.24 -0.38 0.55
C THR A 167 -4.71 -0.68 0.26
N TYR A 168 -5.03 -1.97 0.18
CA TYR A 168 -6.37 -2.45 -0.16
C TYR A 168 -6.83 -3.52 0.84
N PRO A 169 -8.16 -3.68 1.02
CA PRO A 169 -8.69 -4.82 1.75
C PRO A 169 -8.26 -6.15 1.11
N PRO A 170 -8.36 -7.28 1.84
CA PRO A 170 -8.01 -8.60 1.31
C PRO A 170 -8.68 -8.90 -0.05
N PRO A 171 -7.97 -9.56 -0.98
CA PRO A 171 -8.42 -9.71 -2.36
C PRO A 171 -9.69 -10.55 -2.48
N LYS A 172 -10.68 -10.00 -3.21
CA LYS A 172 -11.95 -10.62 -3.64
C LYS A 172 -12.23 -10.19 -5.08
N ILE A 173 -13.32 -10.67 -5.70
CA ILE A 173 -13.70 -10.17 -7.04
C ILE A 173 -13.81 -8.64 -7.00
N PHE A 174 -14.55 -8.10 -6.02
CA PHE A 174 -14.47 -6.70 -5.62
C PHE A 174 -13.85 -6.65 -4.23
N SER A 175 -12.57 -6.34 -4.15
CA SER A 175 -11.82 -6.36 -2.88
C SER A 175 -12.27 -5.23 -1.94
N GLY A 176 -12.56 -4.07 -2.51
CA GLY A 176 -12.91 -2.86 -1.78
C GLY A 176 -12.08 -1.66 -2.22
N GLN A 177 -12.31 -0.56 -1.54
CA GLN A 177 -11.71 0.73 -1.82
C GLN A 177 -10.35 0.85 -1.14
N GLY A 178 -9.32 1.14 -1.93
CA GLY A 178 -7.98 1.39 -1.44
C GLY A 178 -7.86 2.75 -0.77
N VAL A 179 -6.84 2.87 0.06
CA VAL A 179 -6.44 4.12 0.72
C VAL A 179 -4.98 4.42 0.43
N MET A 180 -4.69 5.67 0.08
CA MET A 180 -3.33 6.19 0.05
C MET A 180 -3.05 6.89 1.37
N PHE A 181 -1.97 6.51 2.04
CA PHE A 181 -1.63 7.04 3.35
C PHE A 181 -0.12 7.22 3.51
N ASN A 182 0.27 8.14 4.39
CA ASN A 182 1.64 8.35 4.81
C ASN A 182 2.05 7.35 5.90
N LEU A 183 3.31 6.91 5.87
CA LEU A 183 3.82 5.85 6.76
C LEU A 183 4.31 6.41 8.11
N ALA A 184 3.66 7.45 8.61
CA ALA A 184 3.88 8.04 9.91
C ALA A 184 2.61 8.71 10.42
N GLY A 185 2.49 8.85 11.73
CA GLY A 185 1.35 9.44 12.42
C GLY A 185 0.88 8.57 13.57
N GLU A 186 0.33 9.21 14.59
CA GLU A 186 -0.21 8.51 15.76
C GLU A 186 -1.65 8.02 15.52
N ARG A 187 -2.40 8.75 14.70
CA ARG A 187 -3.80 8.49 14.38
C ARG A 187 -3.99 8.23 12.89
N VAL A 188 -4.72 7.17 12.56
CA VAL A 188 -4.99 6.77 11.17
C VAL A 188 -5.54 7.93 10.33
N GLY A 189 -6.43 8.75 10.90
CA GLY A 189 -7.03 9.88 10.16
C GLY A 189 -6.01 10.93 9.69
N GLU A 190 -4.90 11.11 10.41
CA GLU A 190 -3.81 12.04 10.06
C GLU A 190 -2.92 11.48 8.93
N MET A 191 -2.81 10.16 8.87
CA MET A 191 -2.02 9.47 7.87
C MET A 191 -2.65 9.48 6.48
N ILE A 192 -4.00 9.62 6.37
CA ILE A 192 -4.73 9.45 5.12
C ILE A 192 -4.48 10.63 4.17
N VAL A 193 -3.93 10.33 3.00
CA VAL A 193 -3.74 11.29 1.90
C VAL A 193 -4.93 11.30 0.96
N ALA A 194 -5.44 10.11 0.56
CA ALA A 194 -6.62 9.99 -0.30
C ALA A 194 -7.40 8.71 0.00
N SER A 195 -8.72 8.83 0.11
CA SER A 195 -9.67 7.72 0.25
C SER A 195 -11.02 8.13 -0.34
N PRO A 196 -11.62 7.32 -1.25
CA PRO A 196 -11.04 6.13 -1.88
C PRO A 196 -9.95 6.45 -2.90
N ALA A 197 -8.90 5.62 -2.97
CA ALA A 197 -7.84 5.76 -3.99
C ALA A 197 -8.23 5.07 -5.32
N ALA A 198 -8.72 3.85 -5.23
CA ALA A 198 -9.23 3.06 -6.34
C ALA A 198 -10.04 1.86 -5.82
N GLN A 199 -10.83 1.20 -6.67
CA GLN A 199 -11.46 -0.08 -6.42
C GLN A 199 -10.57 -1.19 -6.97
N GLN A 200 -10.08 -2.10 -6.10
CA GLN A 200 -9.33 -3.26 -6.59
C GLN A 200 -10.27 -4.39 -7.00
N LEU A 201 -10.06 -4.90 -8.22
CA LEU A 201 -10.70 -6.10 -8.73
C LEU A 201 -9.67 -7.23 -8.82
N SER A 202 -10.11 -8.44 -8.53
CA SER A 202 -9.29 -9.63 -8.75
C SER A 202 -10.12 -10.72 -9.44
N PHE A 203 -9.43 -11.65 -10.11
CA PHE A 203 -10.06 -12.72 -10.85
C PHE A 203 -9.70 -14.07 -10.24
N PRO A 204 -10.24 -14.38 -9.05
CA PRO A 204 -10.01 -15.68 -8.45
C PRO A 204 -10.62 -16.75 -9.35
N THR A 205 -9.77 -17.59 -9.91
CA THR A 205 -10.22 -18.83 -10.53
C THR A 205 -10.40 -19.85 -9.41
N ALA A 206 -11.64 -20.23 -9.16
CA ALA A 206 -11.93 -21.26 -8.16
C ALA A 206 -11.20 -22.55 -8.54
N GLY A 207 -10.44 -23.13 -7.59
CA GLY A 207 -9.80 -24.42 -7.74
C GLY A 207 -10.81 -25.58 -7.95
N ALA A 208 -10.60 -26.72 -7.32
CA ALA A 208 -11.43 -27.92 -7.49
C ALA A 208 -12.96 -27.74 -7.31
N ASN A 209 -13.39 -26.66 -6.66
CA ASN A 209 -14.80 -26.32 -6.42
C ASN A 209 -15.39 -25.34 -7.47
N ALA A 210 -14.69 -25.06 -8.56
CA ALA A 210 -15.11 -24.09 -9.59
C ALA A 210 -16.49 -24.36 -10.17
N PHE A 211 -16.90 -25.62 -10.23
CA PHE A 211 -18.18 -26.02 -10.83
C PHE A 211 -19.37 -25.98 -9.86
N SER A 212 -19.14 -25.74 -8.57
CA SER A 212 -20.19 -25.77 -7.55
C SER A 212 -20.66 -24.41 -7.06
N SER A 213 -19.98 -23.32 -7.48
CA SER A 213 -20.32 -21.95 -7.06
C SER A 213 -20.20 -20.96 -8.22
N PHE A 214 -21.04 -19.94 -8.20
CA PHE A 214 -20.96 -18.81 -9.14
C PHE A 214 -20.01 -17.73 -8.57
N PRO A 215 -19.15 -17.08 -9.42
CA PRO A 215 -18.82 -17.39 -10.80
C PRO A 215 -17.72 -18.47 -10.89
N GLY A 216 -17.99 -19.56 -11.59
CA GLY A 216 -17.09 -20.74 -11.64
C GLY A 216 -15.95 -20.67 -12.67
N SER A 217 -15.85 -19.60 -13.47
CA SER A 217 -14.86 -19.48 -14.53
C SER A 217 -14.40 -18.04 -14.71
N LEU A 218 -13.25 -17.83 -15.35
CA LEU A 218 -12.75 -16.49 -15.68
C LEU A 218 -13.77 -15.69 -16.52
N MET A 219 -14.42 -16.30 -17.50
CA MET A 219 -15.48 -15.65 -18.29
C MET A 219 -16.67 -15.27 -17.41
N GLY A 220 -17.05 -16.15 -16.47
CA GLY A 220 -18.10 -15.87 -15.49
C GLY A 220 -17.74 -14.70 -14.58
N VAL A 221 -16.49 -14.60 -14.11
CA VAL A 221 -16.00 -13.47 -13.31
C VAL A 221 -16.09 -12.17 -14.12
N MET A 222 -15.66 -12.16 -15.39
CA MET A 222 -15.72 -10.98 -16.24
C MET A 222 -17.17 -10.55 -16.52
N ALA A 223 -18.05 -11.51 -16.84
CA ALA A 223 -19.47 -11.24 -17.05
C ALA A 223 -20.14 -10.69 -15.78
N TYR A 224 -19.81 -11.27 -14.62
CA TYR A 224 -20.31 -10.82 -13.33
C TYR A 224 -19.86 -9.39 -13.00
N ILE A 225 -18.56 -9.07 -13.17
CA ILE A 225 -18.07 -7.71 -12.97
C ILE A 225 -18.82 -6.73 -13.89
N HIS A 226 -18.96 -7.07 -15.17
CA HIS A 226 -19.70 -6.23 -16.12
C HIS A 226 -21.15 -6.01 -15.67
N GLN A 227 -21.84 -7.07 -15.20
CA GLN A 227 -23.21 -6.98 -14.70
C GLN A 227 -23.30 -6.03 -13.48
N VAL A 228 -22.37 -6.15 -12.52
CA VAL A 228 -22.36 -5.25 -11.35
C VAL A 228 -22.20 -3.78 -11.76
N PHE A 229 -21.36 -3.48 -12.76
CA PHE A 229 -21.23 -2.11 -13.29
C PHE A 229 -22.50 -1.61 -14.00
N LEU A 230 -23.19 -2.49 -14.75
CA LEU A 230 -24.49 -2.15 -15.34
C LEU A 230 -25.55 -1.90 -14.26
N ASP A 231 -25.60 -2.75 -13.23
CA ASP A 231 -26.51 -2.58 -12.10
C ASP A 231 -26.24 -1.25 -11.36
N ALA A 232 -24.96 -0.90 -11.16
CA ALA A 232 -24.56 0.34 -10.53
C ALA A 232 -24.97 1.56 -11.36
N ALA A 233 -24.79 1.51 -12.67
CA ALA A 233 -25.20 2.57 -13.58
C ALA A 233 -26.75 2.76 -13.55
N HIS A 234 -27.50 1.67 -13.65
CA HIS A 234 -28.96 1.70 -13.54
C HIS A 234 -29.45 2.22 -12.18
N TYR A 235 -28.83 1.75 -11.10
CA TYR A 235 -29.15 2.21 -9.74
C TYR A 235 -28.92 3.73 -9.61
N LYS A 236 -27.80 4.23 -10.14
CA LYS A 236 -27.52 5.66 -10.15
C LYS A 236 -28.56 6.44 -10.94
N GLU A 237 -28.91 5.98 -12.12
CA GLU A 237 -29.92 6.61 -12.97
C GLU A 237 -31.29 6.66 -12.27
N ALA A 238 -31.73 5.54 -11.69
CA ALA A 238 -33.00 5.47 -10.96
C ALA A 238 -33.03 6.43 -9.76
N ARG A 239 -31.91 6.54 -9.03
CA ARG A 239 -31.76 7.49 -7.93
C ARG A 239 -31.80 8.93 -8.42
N ASP A 240 -31.05 9.26 -9.47
CA ASP A 240 -31.00 10.61 -10.05
C ASP A 240 -32.37 11.05 -10.59
N ILE A 241 -33.18 10.14 -11.14
CA ILE A 241 -34.57 10.40 -11.57
C ILE A 241 -35.47 10.65 -10.36
N TYR A 242 -35.39 9.79 -9.34
CA TYR A 242 -36.18 9.97 -8.11
C TYR A 242 -35.85 11.29 -7.41
N ASP A 243 -34.60 11.65 -7.28
CA ASP A 243 -34.17 12.90 -6.61
C ASP A 243 -34.69 14.16 -7.33
N LYS A 244 -34.83 14.09 -8.67
CA LYS A 244 -35.38 15.20 -9.48
C LYS A 244 -36.90 15.24 -9.48
N HIS A 245 -37.54 14.09 -9.48
CA HIS A 245 -39.01 13.93 -9.67
C HIS A 245 -39.58 12.84 -8.77
N PRO A 246 -39.67 13.03 -7.44
CA PRO A 246 -40.07 11.97 -6.50
C PRO A 246 -41.56 11.61 -6.57
N GLN A 247 -42.39 12.44 -7.18
CA GLN A 247 -43.83 12.26 -7.18
C GLN A 247 -44.25 11.05 -8.04
N GLY A 248 -44.94 10.10 -7.40
CA GLY A 248 -45.44 8.89 -8.04
C GLY A 248 -44.37 7.79 -8.24
N LEU A 249 -43.13 8.02 -7.77
CA LEU A 249 -42.06 7.06 -7.86
C LEU A 249 -41.74 6.44 -6.49
N VAL A 250 -41.25 5.21 -6.50
CA VAL A 250 -40.71 4.55 -5.32
C VAL A 250 -39.21 4.86 -5.22
N ARG A 251 -38.74 5.30 -4.05
CA ARG A 251 -37.32 5.54 -3.83
C ARG A 251 -36.54 4.24 -3.98
N PRO A 252 -35.47 4.21 -4.82
CA PRO A 252 -34.59 3.05 -4.88
C PRO A 252 -34.04 2.69 -3.49
N ALA A 253 -34.07 1.40 -3.15
CA ALA A 253 -33.50 0.92 -1.90
C ALA A 253 -32.00 1.18 -1.85
N TYR A 254 -31.48 1.57 -0.70
CA TYR A 254 -30.04 1.77 -0.52
C TYR A 254 -29.28 0.46 -0.69
N ASP A 255 -28.31 0.46 -1.59
CA ASP A 255 -27.46 -0.68 -1.88
C ASP A 255 -25.99 -0.31 -1.70
N HIS A 256 -25.43 -0.69 -0.56
CA HIS A 256 -24.04 -0.35 -0.20
C HIS A 256 -23.00 -0.93 -1.17
N THR A 257 -23.30 -2.05 -1.85
CA THR A 257 -22.36 -2.63 -2.82
C THR A 257 -22.32 -1.82 -4.12
N LEU A 258 -23.46 -1.32 -4.58
CA LEU A 258 -23.52 -0.47 -5.77
C LEU A 258 -22.96 0.93 -5.48
N GLU A 259 -23.25 1.49 -4.32
CA GLU A 259 -22.63 2.76 -3.88
C GLU A 259 -21.10 2.65 -3.84
N GLY A 260 -20.54 1.57 -3.27
CA GLY A 260 -19.09 1.35 -3.21
C GLY A 260 -18.44 1.28 -4.61
N VAL A 261 -19.14 0.75 -5.61
CA VAL A 261 -18.66 0.77 -7.00
C VAL A 261 -18.68 2.19 -7.57
N LEU A 262 -19.77 2.95 -7.32
CA LEU A 262 -19.95 4.30 -7.84
C LEU A 262 -19.01 5.34 -7.20
N GLU A 263 -18.64 5.15 -5.94
CA GLU A 263 -17.73 6.07 -5.21
C GLU A 263 -16.29 6.02 -5.72
N SER A 264 -15.89 4.92 -6.34
CA SER A 264 -14.49 4.70 -6.70
C SER A 264 -14.07 5.48 -7.94
N PRO A 265 -13.02 6.32 -7.86
CA PRO A 265 -12.59 7.18 -8.96
C PRO A 265 -11.95 6.41 -10.12
N ARG A 266 -11.49 5.18 -9.88
CA ARG A 266 -10.85 4.29 -10.85
C ARG A 266 -10.86 2.85 -10.36
N ILE A 267 -10.58 1.92 -11.27
CA ILE A 267 -10.48 0.48 -10.98
C ILE A 267 -9.09 -0.06 -11.27
N LEU A 268 -8.65 -1.03 -10.47
CA LEU A 268 -7.45 -1.82 -10.72
C LEU A 268 -7.86 -3.18 -11.29
N LEU A 269 -7.30 -3.54 -12.46
CA LEU A 269 -7.54 -4.80 -13.16
C LEU A 269 -6.26 -5.63 -13.24
N PRO A 270 -6.27 -6.93 -12.88
CA PRO A 270 -5.08 -7.77 -12.94
C PRO A 270 -4.75 -8.15 -14.38
N ALA A 271 -3.48 -8.01 -14.77
CA ALA A 271 -2.99 -8.43 -16.07
C ALA A 271 -1.49 -8.74 -15.99
N GLN A 272 -1.11 -9.99 -16.13
CA GLN A 272 0.28 -10.41 -16.03
C GLN A 272 0.93 -10.60 -17.41
N ARG A 273 0.29 -11.37 -18.27
CA ARG A 273 0.80 -11.76 -19.58
C ARG A 273 0.29 -10.82 -20.69
N ALA A 274 1.00 -10.76 -21.80
CA ALA A 274 0.63 -9.91 -22.95
C ALA A 274 -0.81 -10.16 -23.43
N VAL A 275 -1.25 -11.43 -23.46
CA VAL A 275 -2.63 -11.79 -23.85
C VAL A 275 -3.67 -11.31 -22.83
N GLU A 276 -3.30 -11.26 -21.57
CA GLU A 276 -4.18 -10.73 -20.50
C GLU A 276 -4.25 -9.21 -20.57
N ILE A 277 -3.12 -8.56 -20.85
CA ILE A 277 -3.06 -7.10 -21.04
C ILE A 277 -4.02 -6.69 -22.17
N ASP A 278 -3.94 -7.32 -23.35
CA ASP A 278 -4.85 -7.05 -24.47
C ASP A 278 -6.32 -7.27 -24.07
N ARG A 279 -6.62 -8.36 -23.36
CA ARG A 279 -7.96 -8.66 -22.88
C ARG A 279 -8.46 -7.61 -21.89
N MET A 280 -7.62 -7.18 -20.94
CA MET A 280 -8.01 -6.19 -19.93
C MET A 280 -8.13 -4.78 -20.50
N ILE A 281 -7.35 -4.42 -21.51
CA ILE A 281 -7.55 -3.17 -22.25
C ILE A 281 -8.96 -3.12 -22.87
N ARG A 282 -9.37 -4.19 -23.56
CA ARG A 282 -10.72 -4.27 -24.14
C ARG A 282 -11.81 -4.28 -23.07
N PHE A 283 -11.59 -5.05 -22.01
CA PHE A 283 -12.56 -5.14 -20.91
C PHE A 283 -12.75 -3.80 -20.20
N ALA A 284 -11.66 -3.08 -19.90
CA ALA A 284 -11.73 -1.73 -19.31
C ALA A 284 -12.58 -0.77 -20.18
N GLY A 285 -12.44 -0.86 -21.52
CA GLY A 285 -13.24 -0.08 -22.45
C GLY A 285 -14.75 -0.35 -22.33
N THR A 286 -15.16 -1.56 -21.90
CA THR A 286 -16.59 -1.88 -21.73
C THR A 286 -17.17 -1.37 -20.40
N LEU A 287 -16.33 -1.11 -19.41
CA LEU A 287 -16.79 -0.67 -18.08
C LEU A 287 -16.98 0.84 -17.98
N ASN A 288 -16.42 1.59 -18.92
CA ASN A 288 -16.50 3.07 -18.98
C ASN A 288 -16.05 3.77 -17.69
N VAL A 289 -15.02 3.22 -17.03
CA VAL A 289 -14.43 3.75 -15.81
C VAL A 289 -12.90 3.82 -15.99
N PRO A 290 -12.23 4.85 -15.49
CA PRO A 290 -10.76 4.91 -15.54
C PRO A 290 -10.14 3.64 -14.95
N ALA A 291 -9.27 2.98 -15.70
CA ALA A 291 -8.66 1.72 -15.30
C ALA A 291 -7.13 1.84 -15.19
N VAL A 292 -6.58 1.05 -14.28
CA VAL A 292 -5.14 0.84 -14.09
C VAL A 292 -4.90 -0.66 -14.15
N LEU A 293 -3.95 -1.15 -14.94
CA LEU A 293 -3.61 -2.56 -14.94
C LEU A 293 -2.50 -2.84 -13.93
N TYR A 294 -2.58 -3.95 -13.19
CA TYR A 294 -1.56 -4.34 -12.23
C TYR A 294 -1.08 -5.78 -12.43
N GLY A 295 0.11 -6.11 -11.89
CA GLY A 295 0.70 -7.44 -12.02
C GLY A 295 1.53 -7.64 -13.30
N ILE A 296 1.80 -6.58 -14.03
CA ILE A 296 2.43 -6.64 -15.34
C ILE A 296 3.84 -7.26 -15.27
N SER A 297 4.06 -8.36 -15.99
CA SER A 297 5.37 -8.99 -16.18
C SER A 297 5.77 -9.12 -17.65
N GLU A 298 4.84 -9.29 -18.58
CA GLU A 298 5.12 -9.32 -20.04
C GLU A 298 4.80 -7.97 -20.73
N GLY A 299 4.88 -6.86 -20.00
CA GLY A 299 4.61 -5.52 -20.56
C GLY A 299 5.57 -5.13 -21.70
N TYR A 300 6.77 -5.73 -21.76
CA TYR A 300 7.72 -5.54 -22.86
C TYR A 300 7.15 -5.97 -24.23
N ARG A 301 6.13 -6.85 -24.25
CA ARG A 301 5.42 -7.28 -25.46
C ARG A 301 4.18 -6.42 -25.79
N ALA A 302 3.69 -5.62 -24.83
CA ALA A 302 2.42 -4.92 -24.96
C ALA A 302 2.53 -3.39 -24.77
N ALA A 303 3.75 -2.85 -24.71
CA ALA A 303 3.99 -1.44 -24.38
C ALA A 303 3.28 -0.48 -25.34
N GLU A 304 3.31 -0.74 -26.64
CA GLU A 304 2.62 0.08 -27.65
C GLU A 304 1.08 0.03 -27.53
N GLN A 305 0.52 -1.15 -27.21
CA GLN A 305 -0.92 -1.30 -27.00
C GLN A 305 -1.38 -0.51 -25.75
N LEU A 306 -0.61 -0.59 -24.66
CA LEU A 306 -0.84 0.17 -23.42
C LEU A 306 -0.77 1.68 -23.68
N LYS A 307 0.21 2.12 -24.48
CA LYS A 307 0.33 3.53 -24.88
C LYS A 307 -0.86 4.00 -25.68
N GLN A 308 -1.28 3.23 -26.71
CA GLN A 308 -2.45 3.56 -27.55
C GLN A 308 -3.75 3.61 -26.71
N ALA A 309 -3.90 2.70 -25.76
CA ALA A 309 -5.05 2.66 -24.86
C ALA A 309 -5.00 3.76 -23.78
N ASN A 310 -3.85 4.43 -23.59
CA ASN A 310 -3.61 5.43 -22.54
C ASN A 310 -3.96 4.91 -21.14
N ILE A 311 -3.67 3.62 -20.86
CA ILE A 311 -3.93 2.98 -19.58
C ILE A 311 -2.62 2.93 -18.78
N PRO A 312 -2.57 3.55 -17.59
CA PRO A 312 -1.43 3.43 -16.69
C PRO A 312 -1.33 2.02 -16.10
N VAL A 313 -0.12 1.63 -15.70
CA VAL A 313 0.12 0.29 -15.21
C VAL A 313 0.94 0.26 -13.92
N LEU A 314 0.72 -0.79 -13.11
CA LEU A 314 1.55 -1.10 -11.94
C LEU A 314 2.40 -2.33 -12.25
N VAL A 315 3.72 -2.15 -12.20
CA VAL A 315 4.71 -3.19 -12.46
C VAL A 315 5.12 -3.83 -11.14
N SER A 316 4.94 -5.15 -11.05
CA SER A 316 5.33 -5.92 -9.86
C SER A 316 6.85 -5.98 -9.74
N LEU A 317 7.37 -5.76 -8.53
CA LEU A 317 8.78 -5.99 -8.20
C LEU A 317 9.06 -7.44 -7.77
N LYS A 318 8.02 -8.27 -7.70
CA LYS A 318 8.16 -9.72 -7.53
C LYS A 318 8.47 -10.38 -8.87
N TRP A 319 9.72 -10.31 -9.25
CA TRP A 319 10.15 -10.90 -10.52
C TRP A 319 9.90 -12.41 -10.57
N PRO A 320 9.49 -12.96 -11.74
CA PRO A 320 9.32 -14.40 -11.90
C PRO A 320 10.61 -15.14 -11.55
N ALA A 321 10.51 -16.11 -10.65
CA ALA A 321 11.63 -16.92 -10.19
C ALA A 321 11.24 -18.41 -10.17
N ARG A 322 12.23 -19.30 -10.13
CA ARG A 322 11.98 -20.71 -9.89
C ARG A 322 11.54 -20.89 -8.44
N LEU A 323 10.51 -21.70 -8.20
CA LEU A 323 10.10 -22.03 -6.85
C LEU A 323 11.24 -22.74 -6.09
N PRO A 324 11.46 -22.43 -4.81
CA PRO A 324 12.55 -23.02 -4.02
C PRO A 324 12.44 -24.55 -3.90
N ASP A 325 11.20 -25.07 -3.90
CA ASP A 325 10.86 -26.51 -3.81
C ASP A 325 10.68 -27.19 -5.16
N ALA A 326 10.92 -26.51 -6.27
CA ALA A 326 10.83 -27.07 -7.61
C ALA A 326 11.86 -28.20 -7.81
N ASN A 327 11.41 -29.36 -8.28
CA ASN A 327 12.27 -30.50 -8.55
C ASN A 327 13.41 -30.11 -9.53
N PRO A 328 14.69 -30.16 -9.10
CA PRO A 328 15.81 -29.72 -9.94
C PRO A 328 15.98 -30.56 -11.21
N SER A 329 15.49 -31.81 -11.22
CA SER A 329 15.60 -32.71 -12.39
C SER A 329 14.59 -32.40 -13.49
N ILE A 330 13.58 -31.54 -13.22
CA ILE A 330 12.60 -31.14 -14.22
C ILE A 330 13.04 -29.76 -14.76
N PRO A 331 13.48 -29.68 -16.03
CA PRO A 331 13.85 -28.38 -16.61
C PRO A 331 12.62 -27.51 -16.82
N ASP A 332 12.78 -26.20 -16.61
CA ASP A 332 11.75 -25.22 -16.96
C ASP A 332 11.58 -25.16 -18.48
N SER A 333 10.38 -24.90 -18.96
CA SER A 333 10.14 -24.70 -20.39
C SER A 333 10.83 -23.42 -20.89
N LEU A 334 11.18 -23.39 -22.18
CA LEU A 334 11.82 -22.21 -22.80
C LEU A 334 11.02 -20.93 -22.55
N ARG A 335 9.70 -20.99 -22.64
CA ARG A 335 8.82 -19.85 -22.35
C ARG A 335 8.98 -19.32 -20.93
N VAL A 336 9.08 -20.21 -19.93
CA VAL A 336 9.24 -19.81 -18.52
C VAL A 336 10.61 -19.13 -18.34
N LEU A 337 11.64 -19.66 -18.96
CA LEU A 337 13.00 -19.07 -18.93
C LEU A 337 12.99 -17.70 -19.60
N GLU A 338 12.39 -17.56 -20.78
CA GLU A 338 12.25 -16.29 -21.50
C GLU A 338 11.53 -15.24 -20.66
N VAL A 339 10.41 -15.61 -20.03
CA VAL A 339 9.65 -14.67 -19.17
C VAL A 339 10.50 -14.24 -17.98
N ARG A 340 11.27 -15.13 -17.34
CA ARG A 340 12.16 -14.76 -16.23
C ARG A 340 13.25 -13.78 -16.65
N GLU A 341 13.83 -14.01 -17.81
CA GLU A 341 14.89 -13.15 -18.34
C GLU A 341 14.36 -11.78 -18.75
N GLN A 342 13.20 -11.76 -19.43
CA GLN A 342 12.67 -10.54 -20.02
C GLN A 342 11.79 -9.71 -19.08
N ALA A 343 11.19 -10.29 -18.03
CA ALA A 343 10.29 -9.56 -17.15
C ALA A 343 10.88 -8.26 -16.57
N PRO A 344 12.16 -8.21 -16.14
CA PRO A 344 12.75 -6.96 -15.65
C PRO A 344 12.82 -5.85 -16.71
N SER A 345 12.91 -6.18 -18.01
CA SER A 345 12.94 -5.20 -19.10
C SER A 345 11.58 -4.53 -19.36
N THR A 346 10.52 -5.04 -18.76
CA THR A 346 9.16 -4.46 -18.89
C THR A 346 9.14 -2.98 -18.57
N ALA A 347 9.75 -2.56 -17.46
CA ALA A 347 9.75 -1.17 -17.05
C ALA A 347 10.49 -0.26 -18.06
N ALA A 348 11.63 -0.72 -18.61
CA ALA A 348 12.36 0.00 -19.63
C ALA A 348 11.56 0.12 -20.95
N ALA A 349 10.86 -0.95 -21.35
CA ALA A 349 10.01 -0.92 -22.54
C ALA A 349 8.82 0.04 -22.37
N LEU A 350 8.18 0.07 -21.19
CA LEU A 350 7.10 0.99 -20.88
C LEU A 350 7.57 2.45 -20.87
N ALA A 351 8.73 2.72 -20.25
CA ALA A 351 9.36 4.06 -20.25
C ALA A 351 9.64 4.53 -21.68
N LYS A 352 10.25 3.68 -22.50
CA LYS A 352 10.56 3.97 -23.91
C LYS A 352 9.31 4.27 -24.74
N ALA A 353 8.21 3.54 -24.51
CA ALA A 353 6.93 3.77 -25.18
C ALA A 353 6.20 5.01 -24.62
N GLY A 354 6.64 5.57 -23.49
CA GLY A 354 5.98 6.69 -22.83
C GLY A 354 4.67 6.31 -22.13
N VAL A 355 4.56 5.06 -21.65
CA VAL A 355 3.48 4.59 -20.81
C VAL A 355 3.73 5.05 -19.37
N THR A 356 2.71 5.60 -18.72
CA THR A 356 2.81 5.92 -17.29
C THR A 356 2.74 4.63 -16.49
N PHE A 357 3.81 4.36 -15.71
CA PHE A 357 3.84 3.19 -14.83
C PHE A 357 4.40 3.54 -13.46
N ALA A 358 4.01 2.76 -12.46
CA ALA A 358 4.57 2.81 -11.10
C ALA A 358 4.97 1.40 -10.65
N PHE A 359 5.91 1.32 -9.71
CA PHE A 359 6.27 0.07 -9.07
C PHE A 359 5.40 -0.23 -7.86
N TYR A 360 5.23 -1.51 -7.57
CA TYR A 360 4.59 -1.96 -6.33
C TYR A 360 5.26 -3.24 -5.80
N SER A 361 5.12 -3.47 -4.49
CA SER A 361 5.87 -4.51 -3.77
C SER A 361 5.44 -5.95 -4.09
N ASP A 362 4.15 -6.21 -4.30
CA ASP A 362 3.59 -7.56 -4.52
C ASP A 362 4.03 -8.58 -3.44
N GLY A 363 4.12 -8.12 -2.19
CA GLY A 363 4.55 -8.93 -1.06
C GLY A 363 6.07 -9.16 -0.94
N VAL A 364 6.88 -8.51 -1.76
CA VAL A 364 8.34 -8.42 -1.55
C VAL A 364 8.60 -7.58 -0.29
N ALA A 365 9.50 -8.06 0.57
CA ALA A 365 9.83 -7.34 1.79
C ALA A 365 10.40 -5.94 1.50
N PRO A 366 10.04 -4.89 2.25
CA PRO A 366 10.44 -3.51 1.96
C PRO A 366 11.93 -3.32 1.70
N ARG A 367 12.80 -3.93 2.50
CA ARG A 367 14.26 -3.89 2.36
C ARG A 367 14.81 -4.51 1.06
N GLU A 368 14.03 -5.37 0.41
CA GLU A 368 14.42 -6.04 -0.83
C GLU A 368 13.98 -5.26 -2.08
N LEU A 369 13.11 -4.25 -1.93
CA LEU A 369 12.51 -3.54 -3.04
C LEU A 369 13.53 -2.75 -3.87
N MET A 370 14.51 -2.13 -3.22
CA MET A 370 15.58 -1.42 -3.95
C MET A 370 16.45 -2.38 -4.77
N ARG A 371 16.74 -3.56 -4.24
CA ARG A 371 17.45 -4.62 -5.00
C ARG A 371 16.59 -5.17 -6.14
N ALA A 372 15.28 -5.29 -5.93
CA ALA A 372 14.37 -5.68 -7.01
C ALA A 372 14.28 -4.62 -8.12
N ALA A 373 14.25 -3.34 -7.77
CA ALA A 373 14.25 -2.23 -8.72
C ALA A 373 15.55 -2.16 -9.53
N ARG A 374 16.70 -2.47 -8.91
CA ARG A 374 17.99 -2.55 -9.62
C ARG A 374 17.95 -3.52 -10.78
N LYS A 375 17.26 -4.67 -10.67
CA LYS A 375 17.11 -5.60 -11.80
C LYS A 375 16.44 -4.94 -13.02
N ALA A 376 15.54 -4.00 -12.81
CA ALA A 376 14.94 -3.24 -13.91
C ALA A 376 15.94 -2.22 -14.50
N ILE A 377 16.79 -1.61 -13.66
CA ILE A 377 17.87 -0.72 -14.11
C ILE A 377 18.89 -1.52 -14.92
N ASP A 378 19.34 -2.69 -14.45
CA ASP A 378 20.26 -3.58 -15.15
C ASP A 378 19.67 -4.07 -16.48
N ALA A 379 18.34 -4.14 -16.58
CA ALA A 379 17.58 -4.46 -17.79
C ALA A 379 17.26 -3.24 -18.68
N GLY A 380 17.87 -2.07 -18.41
CA GLY A 380 17.85 -0.89 -19.27
C GLY A 380 16.90 0.25 -18.86
N LEU A 381 16.31 0.21 -17.67
CA LEU A 381 15.56 1.35 -17.15
C LEU A 381 16.52 2.42 -16.63
N SER A 382 16.25 3.71 -16.92
CA SER A 382 17.07 4.78 -16.35
C SER A 382 16.85 4.94 -14.83
N PRO A 383 17.87 5.33 -14.05
CA PRO A 383 17.68 5.66 -12.62
C PRO A 383 16.62 6.74 -12.39
N GLU A 384 16.55 7.74 -13.25
CA GLU A 384 15.58 8.83 -13.19
C GLU A 384 14.15 8.31 -13.39
N ASP A 385 13.91 7.43 -14.35
CA ASP A 385 12.60 6.81 -14.55
C ASP A 385 12.25 5.86 -13.42
N THR A 386 13.25 5.21 -12.82
CA THR A 386 13.06 4.38 -11.62
C THR A 386 12.57 5.23 -10.44
N VAL A 387 13.19 6.39 -10.20
CA VAL A 387 12.72 7.34 -9.17
C VAL A 387 11.30 7.80 -9.49
N ARG A 388 11.02 8.20 -10.73
CA ARG A 388 9.66 8.62 -11.13
C ARG A 388 8.62 7.54 -10.91
N ALA A 389 8.97 6.28 -11.20
CA ALA A 389 8.06 5.14 -11.03
C ALA A 389 7.70 4.87 -9.56
N PHE A 390 8.62 5.14 -8.64
CA PHE A 390 8.36 5.05 -7.20
C PHE A 390 7.73 6.31 -6.60
N THR A 391 7.67 7.42 -7.31
CA THR A 391 7.29 8.72 -6.74
C THR A 391 6.19 9.39 -7.56
N LEU A 392 6.57 10.27 -8.50
CA LEU A 392 5.66 11.12 -9.26
C LEU A 392 4.64 10.34 -10.09
N ASN A 393 5.03 9.21 -10.69
CA ASN A 393 4.11 8.42 -11.49
C ASN A 393 3.05 7.74 -10.61
N ALA A 394 3.45 7.18 -9.45
CA ALA A 394 2.50 6.63 -8.48
C ALA A 394 1.52 7.71 -8.02
N ALA A 395 2.00 8.90 -7.68
CA ALA A 395 1.17 10.04 -7.29
C ALA A 395 0.21 10.48 -8.42
N LYS A 396 0.65 10.49 -9.68
CA LYS A 396 -0.20 10.79 -10.85
C LYS A 396 -1.30 9.74 -11.05
N ILE A 397 -0.93 8.45 -10.96
CA ILE A 397 -1.88 7.33 -11.14
C ILE A 397 -3.02 7.44 -10.13
N TYR A 398 -2.72 7.84 -8.88
CA TYR A 398 -3.74 7.98 -7.84
C TYR A 398 -4.32 9.38 -7.67
N GLY A 399 -3.89 10.35 -8.51
CA GLY A 399 -4.47 11.70 -8.54
C GLY A 399 -4.08 12.58 -7.36
N VAL A 400 -2.89 12.38 -6.78
CA VAL A 400 -2.35 13.15 -5.64
C VAL A 400 -1.02 13.84 -5.96
N ALA A 401 -0.69 13.98 -7.24
CA ALA A 401 0.56 14.56 -7.69
C ALA A 401 0.71 16.06 -7.36
N ASP A 402 -0.36 16.73 -7.01
CA ASP A 402 -0.40 18.07 -6.44
C ASP A 402 0.18 18.14 -5.03
N ARG A 403 0.13 17.04 -4.27
CA ARG A 403 0.56 16.96 -2.88
C ARG A 403 1.81 16.12 -2.65
N LEU A 404 2.04 15.05 -3.44
CA LEU A 404 3.10 14.07 -3.26
C LEU A 404 3.88 13.80 -4.55
N GLY A 405 4.98 13.06 -4.43
CA GLY A 405 5.71 12.42 -5.53
C GLY A 405 6.80 13.27 -6.16
N SER A 406 7.04 14.50 -5.74
CA SER A 406 8.18 15.31 -6.19
C SER A 406 8.59 16.32 -5.14
N ILE A 407 9.83 16.80 -5.21
CA ILE A 407 10.36 17.84 -4.32
C ILE A 407 10.06 19.21 -4.94
N GLU A 408 8.91 19.78 -4.59
CA GLU A 408 8.45 21.07 -5.06
C GLU A 408 7.80 21.86 -3.92
N LYS A 409 7.90 23.19 -3.98
CA LYS A 409 7.29 24.06 -2.99
C LYS A 409 5.79 23.79 -2.82
N GLY A 410 5.33 23.70 -1.58
CA GLY A 410 3.94 23.52 -1.19
C GLY A 410 3.49 22.06 -1.15
N LYS A 411 4.32 21.09 -1.54
CA LYS A 411 4.04 19.67 -1.38
C LYS A 411 4.41 19.18 0.01
N ILE A 412 3.80 18.08 0.40
CA ILE A 412 4.09 17.38 1.66
C ILE A 412 5.57 17.00 1.69
N ALA A 413 6.23 17.28 2.80
CA ALA A 413 7.66 17.01 2.96
C ALA A 413 7.93 15.53 3.24
N ASN A 414 7.62 14.69 2.24
CA ASN A 414 7.98 13.30 2.19
C ASN A 414 9.29 13.16 1.41
N LEU A 415 10.40 12.90 2.15
CA LEU A 415 11.75 12.90 1.59
C LEU A 415 12.54 11.69 2.08
N VAL A 416 13.46 11.22 1.23
CA VAL A 416 14.47 10.22 1.58
C VAL A 416 15.85 10.81 1.38
N VAL A 417 16.67 10.77 2.40
CA VAL A 417 18.04 11.30 2.40
C VAL A 417 19.02 10.14 2.51
N THR A 418 19.90 10.00 1.52
CA THR A 418 20.82 8.87 1.41
C THR A 418 22.28 9.33 1.32
N GLU A 419 23.20 8.45 1.69
CA GLU A 419 24.63 8.62 1.50
C GLU A 419 25.02 8.13 0.09
N GLY A 420 24.77 8.97 -0.92
CA GLY A 420 24.98 8.63 -2.34
C GLY A 420 23.72 8.18 -3.06
N ASP A 421 23.88 7.41 -4.16
CA ASP A 421 22.76 6.94 -4.99
C ASP A 421 22.04 5.75 -4.34
N ILE A 422 20.73 5.89 -4.14
CA ILE A 422 19.88 4.90 -3.46
C ILE A 422 19.84 3.53 -4.17
N PHE A 423 20.13 3.48 -5.44
CA PHE A 423 20.17 2.21 -6.20
C PHE A 423 21.52 1.48 -6.11
N GLN A 424 22.52 2.01 -5.43
CA GLN A 424 23.77 1.31 -5.18
C GLN A 424 23.65 0.35 -3.98
N GLU A 425 24.40 -0.77 -4.02
CA GLU A 425 24.27 -1.88 -3.06
C GLU A 425 24.54 -1.51 -1.59
N ARG A 426 25.41 -0.54 -1.38
CA ARG A 426 25.91 -0.16 -0.04
C ARG A 426 25.41 1.20 0.40
N THR A 427 24.43 1.75 -0.28
CA THR A 427 23.87 3.04 0.10
C THR A 427 23.06 2.92 1.39
N HIS A 428 23.36 3.79 2.34
CA HIS A 428 22.60 3.90 3.57
C HIS A 428 21.57 5.02 3.47
N ILE A 429 20.33 4.74 3.89
CA ILE A 429 19.32 5.76 4.11
C ILE A 429 19.63 6.41 5.46
N LYS A 430 19.95 7.69 5.42
CA LYS A 430 20.33 8.42 6.63
C LYS A 430 19.14 9.00 7.37
N TYR A 431 18.22 9.59 6.61
CA TYR A 431 16.98 10.16 7.16
C TYR A 431 15.82 9.88 6.23
N VAL A 432 14.66 9.68 6.81
CA VAL A 432 13.37 9.66 6.12
C VAL A 432 12.49 10.74 6.75
N PHE A 433 11.91 11.60 5.93
CA PHE A 433 10.92 12.57 6.36
C PHE A 433 9.56 12.13 5.89
N VAL A 434 8.59 12.09 6.79
CA VAL A 434 7.19 11.81 6.50
C VAL A 434 6.36 12.91 7.14
N ASP A 435 5.56 13.61 6.36
CA ASP A 435 4.82 14.79 6.80
C ASP A 435 5.71 15.85 7.49
N GLY A 436 6.99 15.94 7.07
CA GLY A 436 7.98 16.84 7.66
C GLY A 436 8.64 16.33 8.94
N GLU A 437 8.18 15.25 9.53
CA GLU A 437 8.81 14.62 10.67
C GLU A 437 10.01 13.78 10.25
N LYS A 438 11.14 13.95 10.97
CA LYS A 438 12.39 13.28 10.69
C LYS A 438 12.48 11.93 11.41
N TYR A 439 12.75 10.88 10.66
CA TYR A 439 13.03 9.52 11.16
C TYR A 439 14.45 9.10 10.79
N GLU A 440 15.10 8.35 11.69
CA GLU A 440 16.41 7.75 11.46
C GLU A 440 16.26 6.23 11.36
N PRO A 441 16.44 5.63 10.16
CA PRO A 441 16.30 4.18 9.98
C PRO A 441 17.22 3.40 10.92
N GLY A 442 16.67 2.34 11.54
CA GLY A 442 17.39 1.51 12.51
C GLY A 442 17.50 2.08 13.92
N SER A 443 16.99 3.29 14.18
CA SER A 443 16.91 3.88 15.53
C SER A 443 15.61 3.55 16.27
N SER A 444 14.63 2.92 15.59
CA SER A 444 13.39 2.52 16.25
C SER A 444 13.72 1.42 17.26
N GLU A 445 13.65 1.76 18.51
CA GLU A 445 13.64 0.83 19.65
C GLU A 445 12.51 -0.20 19.36
N ALA A 446 12.91 -1.44 19.07
CA ALA A 446 11.94 -2.53 18.94
C ALA A 446 11.11 -2.53 20.22
N PRO A 447 9.77 -2.63 20.17
CA PRO A 447 8.97 -2.72 21.37
C PRO A 447 9.54 -3.86 22.24
N ALA A 448 9.97 -3.51 23.46
CA ALA A 448 10.59 -4.45 24.37
C ALA A 448 9.66 -5.66 24.53
N ALA A 449 10.13 -6.83 24.14
CA ALA A 449 9.40 -8.07 24.38
C ALA A 449 9.03 -8.11 25.86
N PRO A 450 7.79 -8.44 26.23
CA PRO A 450 7.40 -8.53 27.63
C PRO A 450 8.35 -9.52 28.32
N SER A 451 9.14 -9.01 29.28
CA SER A 451 10.03 -9.82 30.08
C SER A 451 9.21 -10.90 30.79
N ALA A 452 9.51 -12.17 30.51
CA ALA A 452 8.92 -13.28 31.21
C ALA A 452 9.13 -13.06 32.72
N PRO A 453 8.12 -13.32 33.59
CA PRO A 453 8.27 -13.17 35.02
C PRO A 453 9.38 -14.11 35.50
N ALA A 454 10.34 -13.55 36.20
CA ALA A 454 11.42 -14.31 36.85
C ALA A 454 10.77 -15.35 37.77
N THR A 455 10.93 -16.62 37.46
CA THR A 455 10.62 -17.73 38.38
C THR A 455 11.59 -17.63 39.53
N GLY A 456 11.13 -17.04 40.65
CA GLY A 456 11.84 -17.04 41.91
C GLY A 456 12.05 -18.48 42.38
N GLY A 457 13.31 -18.93 42.37
CA GLY A 457 13.69 -20.13 43.03
C GLY A 457 13.56 -19.94 44.56
N LEU A 458 12.75 -20.79 45.18
CA LEU A 458 12.78 -21.04 46.63
C LEU A 458 13.79 -22.14 46.87
N GLN A 459 14.79 -21.82 47.71
CA GLN A 459 15.61 -22.81 48.42
C GLN A 459 14.80 -23.44 49.52
#